data_a673d0751bcd064004e276458d7babce
#
_entry.id   a673d0751bcd064004e276458d7babce
#
_cell.length_a   1.000
_cell.length_b   1.000
_cell.length_c   1.000
_cell.angle_alpha   90.00
_cell.angle_beta   90.00
_cell.angle_gamma   90.00
#
_symmetry.space_group_name_H-M   'P 1'
#
loop_
_entity.id
_entity.type
_entity.pdbx_description
1 polymer ?
#
loop_
_entity_poly.entity_id
_entity_poly.type
_entity_poly.pdbx_seq_one_letter_code
_entity_poly.pdbx_strand_id
1 'polypeptide(L)'
;MTQSTDYKEPVSILNREEITFSVEAETSHTEVFMSEVHSKPKIIDNAWETICSYPSLLKAHENARKGKRYRAEVLGFTARLEDYLLQVRDKLLDGSHELGPYRKLWVSIPKKRLVMALPYMDRIVQWAIYQYINPIFDKMMIEDSYACRVHKGSHKAAHKLQYWMRQVDRKPGDGWYYLKLDISKFFYRVDHEVLLRILGRKITDKRLMDCLRGIVNSRAEPFGLPKGKSPQEVPPGEWLYEVGMPIGNLTSQMFANIYLNELDQYCKHKLRIHYYVRYMDDIVILGKTKEELKTVLESVRHFLSEELHLELNKKTCIRPVRCGLEFVGLRITTKRIKLRKSTTMRIKKEFKGICDKYSDGRLNKEAFERRVASLKGLMIHADTRKLKDRLNGIYLRAIAKKQEKEGQKREDGRYSGTGGQSE
;
A
#
# COMPACT_ATOMS: atom_id res chain seq x y z
N MET A 1 -48.36 -39.77 -7.32
CA MET A 1 -47.23 -39.12 -8.01
C MET A 1 -46.66 -38.08 -7.07
N THR A 2 -45.66 -38.48 -6.32
CA THR A 2 -44.98 -37.68 -5.31
C THR A 2 -43.85 -36.90 -5.98
N GLN A 3 -43.99 -35.57 -6.02
CA GLN A 3 -42.89 -34.70 -6.44
C GLN A 3 -41.91 -34.55 -5.27
N SER A 4 -40.72 -35.12 -5.49
CA SER A 4 -39.53 -34.92 -4.65
C SER A 4 -39.02 -33.50 -4.83
N THR A 5 -39.11 -32.68 -3.79
CA THR A 5 -38.42 -31.39 -3.74
C THR A 5 -36.98 -31.64 -3.35
N ASP A 6 -36.09 -31.56 -4.33
CA ASP A 6 -34.62 -31.51 -4.13
C ASP A 6 -34.23 -30.30 -3.29
N TYR A 7 -34.04 -30.50 -1.98
CA TYR A 7 -33.33 -29.56 -1.12
C TYR A 7 -31.82 -29.63 -1.46
N LYS A 8 -31.38 -28.75 -2.36
CA LYS A 8 -29.93 -28.51 -2.52
C LYS A 8 -29.41 -27.85 -1.25
N GLU A 9 -28.56 -28.57 -0.53
CA GLU A 9 -27.80 -28.02 0.59
C GLU A 9 -27.07 -26.71 0.16
N PRO A 10 -27.04 -25.68 1.03
CA PRO A 10 -26.37 -24.43 0.71
C PRO A 10 -24.86 -24.66 0.64
N VAL A 11 -24.31 -24.62 -0.56
CA VAL A 11 -22.86 -24.75 -0.83
C VAL A 11 -22.10 -23.65 -0.09
N SER A 12 -21.16 -24.05 0.74
CA SER A 12 -20.27 -23.14 1.47
C SER A 12 -19.57 -22.16 0.51
N ILE A 13 -19.86 -20.87 0.65
CA ILE A 13 -19.26 -19.79 -0.16
C ILE A 13 -17.73 -19.73 0.00
N LEU A 14 -17.18 -20.32 1.05
CA LEU A 14 -15.79 -20.18 1.41
C LEU A 14 -14.89 -21.36 1.01
N ASN A 15 -15.50 -22.49 0.54
CA ASN A 15 -14.75 -23.73 0.23
C ASN A 15 -14.64 -24.08 -1.26
N ARG A 16 -15.10 -23.26 -2.19
CA ARG A 16 -14.83 -23.51 -3.61
C ARG A 16 -13.36 -23.22 -3.91
N GLU A 17 -12.65 -24.27 -4.20
CA GLU A 17 -11.32 -24.25 -4.81
C GLU A 17 -11.43 -23.73 -6.25
N GLU A 18 -10.40 -22.98 -6.64
CA GLU A 18 -10.05 -22.62 -8.01
C GLU A 18 -11.10 -21.89 -8.85
N ILE A 19 -11.12 -20.58 -8.71
CA ILE A 19 -11.25 -19.72 -9.88
C ILE A 19 -9.83 -19.18 -10.13
N THR A 20 -9.09 -19.84 -10.99
CA THR A 20 -7.94 -19.29 -11.67
C THR A 20 -8.42 -18.11 -12.51
N PHE A 21 -8.26 -16.90 -12.00
CA PHE A 21 -8.21 -15.74 -12.87
C PHE A 21 -6.88 -15.82 -13.59
N SER A 22 -6.87 -16.38 -14.79
CA SER A 22 -5.91 -16.05 -15.80
C SER A 22 -6.08 -14.56 -16.10
N VAL A 23 -5.28 -13.73 -15.42
CA VAL A 23 -4.97 -12.41 -15.93
C VAL A 23 -4.07 -12.68 -17.13
N GLU A 24 -4.63 -12.83 -18.29
CA GLU A 24 -3.94 -12.60 -19.55
C GLU A 24 -3.51 -11.13 -19.49
N ALA A 25 -2.28 -10.93 -19.03
CA ALA A 25 -1.56 -9.71 -19.26
C ALA A 25 -1.28 -9.71 -20.76
N GLU A 26 -1.98 -8.87 -21.50
CA GLU A 26 -1.56 -8.46 -22.84
C GLU A 26 -0.11 -7.97 -22.73
N THR A 27 0.81 -8.89 -23.04
CA THR A 27 2.21 -8.62 -23.32
C THR A 27 2.28 -8.09 -24.75
N SER A 28 2.06 -6.80 -24.92
CA SER A 28 2.47 -6.13 -26.15
C SER A 28 3.26 -4.86 -25.77
N HIS A 29 4.48 -4.84 -26.28
CA HIS A 29 5.41 -3.72 -26.30
C HIS A 29 6.22 -3.40 -25.02
N THR A 30 6.87 -4.40 -24.42
CA THR A 30 7.97 -4.16 -23.46
C THR A 30 9.30 -4.83 -23.87
N GLU A 31 9.44 -5.27 -25.12
CA GLU A 31 10.63 -6.04 -25.55
C GLU A 31 11.78 -5.25 -26.15
N VAL A 32 11.79 -3.92 -26.08
CA VAL A 32 12.90 -3.12 -26.68
C VAL A 32 13.95 -2.64 -25.66
N PHE A 33 13.85 -3.00 -24.37
CA PHE A 33 14.82 -2.53 -23.34
C PHE A 33 15.47 -3.63 -22.49
N MET A 34 15.60 -4.85 -22.99
CA MET A 34 16.25 -5.95 -22.27
C MET A 34 17.56 -6.40 -22.95
N SER A 35 18.47 -5.47 -23.13
CA SER A 35 19.87 -5.82 -23.38
C SER A 35 20.77 -4.70 -22.88
N GLU A 36 21.17 -4.76 -21.60
CA GLU A 36 22.44 -4.23 -21.12
C GLU A 36 22.66 -4.65 -19.65
N VAL A 37 23.38 -5.73 -19.51
CA VAL A 37 23.90 -6.24 -18.25
C VAL A 37 25.14 -5.42 -17.88
N HIS A 38 25.19 -4.84 -16.67
CA HIS A 38 26.34 -4.18 -16.06
C HIS A 38 26.76 -2.80 -16.61
N SER A 39 25.85 -1.92 -16.91
CA SER A 39 26.19 -0.49 -17.07
C SER A 39 26.18 0.24 -15.72
N LYS A 40 27.14 1.16 -15.52
CA LYS A 40 27.15 2.12 -14.41
C LYS A 40 25.74 2.71 -14.23
N PRO A 41 25.27 2.98 -12.99
CA PRO A 41 23.94 3.50 -12.77
C PRO A 41 23.72 4.77 -13.58
N LYS A 42 22.77 4.72 -14.52
CA LYS A 42 22.49 5.76 -15.51
C LYS A 42 22.21 7.09 -14.80
N ILE A 43 22.98 8.12 -15.13
CA ILE A 43 22.69 9.50 -14.73
C ILE A 43 21.48 9.96 -15.54
N ILE A 44 20.56 10.67 -14.91
CA ILE A 44 19.37 11.27 -15.53
C ILE A 44 19.75 12.68 -15.95
N ASP A 45 20.03 12.83 -17.23
CA ASP A 45 20.33 14.10 -17.87
C ASP A 45 19.44 14.30 -19.09
N ASN A 46 19.14 15.54 -19.47
CA ASN A 46 18.30 15.88 -20.62
C ASN A 46 16.94 15.11 -20.66
N ALA A 47 16.36 14.85 -19.49
CA ALA A 47 15.14 14.08 -19.35
C ALA A 47 13.86 14.93 -19.48
N TRP A 48 13.98 16.25 -19.24
CA TRP A 48 12.83 17.13 -19.08
C TRP A 48 11.92 17.16 -20.32
N GLU A 49 12.51 17.30 -21.52
CA GLU A 49 11.76 17.31 -22.77
C GLU A 49 10.98 15.98 -22.98
N THR A 50 11.60 14.86 -22.64
CA THR A 50 10.94 13.54 -22.72
C THR A 50 9.80 13.43 -21.73
N ILE A 51 9.97 13.89 -20.48
CA ILE A 51 8.96 13.87 -19.44
C ILE A 51 7.77 14.76 -19.83
N CYS A 52 8.02 15.94 -20.40
CA CYS A 52 7.01 16.90 -20.81
C CYS A 52 6.39 16.59 -22.18
N SER A 53 6.88 15.59 -22.92
CA SER A 53 6.34 15.23 -24.22
C SER A 53 4.87 14.79 -24.14
N TYR A 54 4.08 15.12 -25.18
CA TYR A 54 2.67 14.73 -25.24
C TYR A 54 2.45 13.20 -25.05
N PRO A 55 3.23 12.31 -25.68
CA PRO A 55 3.09 10.88 -25.45
C PRO A 55 3.33 10.47 -23.98
N SER A 56 4.29 11.11 -23.31
CA SER A 56 4.57 10.87 -21.89
C SER A 56 3.40 11.33 -20.99
N LEU A 57 2.85 12.50 -21.25
CA LEU A 57 1.71 13.06 -20.51
C LEU A 57 0.44 12.23 -20.76
N LEU A 58 0.21 11.78 -21.98
CA LEU A 58 -0.91 10.89 -22.32
C LEU A 58 -0.82 9.57 -21.54
N LYS A 59 0.36 8.95 -21.52
CA LYS A 59 0.61 7.74 -20.73
C LYS A 59 0.45 7.99 -19.22
N ALA A 60 0.87 9.17 -18.74
CA ALA A 60 0.67 9.57 -17.35
C ALA A 60 -0.83 9.70 -17.01
N HIS A 61 -1.65 10.28 -17.90
CA HIS A 61 -3.10 10.30 -17.77
C HIS A 61 -3.69 8.89 -17.70
N GLU A 62 -3.29 7.99 -18.60
CA GLU A 62 -3.75 6.61 -18.59
C GLU A 62 -3.45 5.91 -17.27
N ASN A 63 -2.26 6.11 -16.71
CA ASN A 63 -1.87 5.57 -15.42
C ASN A 63 -2.64 6.21 -14.26
N ALA A 64 -2.83 7.53 -14.27
CA ALA A 64 -3.52 8.28 -13.23
C ALA A 64 -5.01 7.90 -13.10
N ARG A 65 -5.68 7.58 -14.23
CA ARG A 65 -7.11 7.24 -14.26
C ARG A 65 -7.42 5.78 -13.91
N LYS A 66 -6.44 4.88 -13.83
CA LYS A 66 -6.67 3.46 -13.51
C LYS A 66 -7.46 3.31 -12.20
N GLY A 67 -8.57 2.57 -12.23
CA GLY A 67 -9.47 2.37 -11.09
C GLY A 67 -10.26 3.60 -10.65
N LYS A 68 -10.22 4.72 -11.40
CA LYS A 68 -10.88 6.00 -11.05
C LYS A 68 -11.62 6.63 -12.23
N ARG A 69 -11.82 5.90 -13.33
CA ARG A 69 -12.41 6.41 -14.58
C ARG A 69 -13.78 7.06 -14.42
N TYR A 70 -14.54 6.63 -13.41
CA TYR A 70 -15.89 7.11 -13.09
C TYR A 70 -15.92 8.41 -12.24
N ARG A 71 -14.79 8.91 -11.78
CA ARG A 71 -14.76 10.12 -10.97
C ARG A 71 -14.97 11.37 -11.84
N ALA A 72 -15.77 12.32 -11.36
CA ALA A 72 -16.10 13.56 -12.10
C ALA A 72 -14.84 14.32 -12.55
N GLU A 73 -13.82 14.44 -11.69
CA GLU A 73 -12.54 15.08 -12.02
C GLU A 73 -11.80 14.40 -13.19
N VAL A 74 -11.91 13.06 -13.30
CA VAL A 74 -11.29 12.28 -14.38
C VAL A 74 -12.11 12.38 -15.66
N LEU A 75 -13.44 12.30 -15.55
CA LEU A 75 -14.35 12.43 -16.69
C LEU A 75 -14.23 13.83 -17.32
N GLY A 76 -14.28 14.91 -16.50
CA GLY A 76 -14.13 16.28 -16.98
C GLY A 76 -12.78 16.53 -17.67
N PHE A 77 -11.68 15.98 -17.12
CA PHE A 77 -10.37 16.07 -17.77
C PHE A 77 -10.34 15.28 -19.09
N THR A 78 -10.91 14.07 -19.12
CA THR A 78 -10.91 13.21 -20.31
C THR A 78 -11.76 13.80 -21.45
N ALA A 79 -12.82 14.56 -21.14
CA ALA A 79 -13.67 15.22 -22.13
C ALA A 79 -12.92 16.31 -22.95
N ARG A 80 -11.86 16.90 -22.39
CA ARG A 80 -11.00 17.90 -23.02
C ARG A 80 -9.52 17.51 -22.92
N LEU A 81 -9.23 16.25 -23.21
CA LEU A 81 -7.95 15.62 -22.92
C LEU A 81 -6.78 16.35 -23.58
N GLU A 82 -6.90 16.63 -24.89
CA GLU A 82 -5.82 17.26 -25.66
C GLU A 82 -5.51 18.67 -25.15
N ASP A 83 -6.55 19.50 -24.98
CA ASP A 83 -6.40 20.88 -24.46
C ASP A 83 -5.66 20.88 -23.11
N TYR A 84 -6.10 20.03 -22.19
CA TYR A 84 -5.50 20.01 -20.86
C TYR A 84 -4.07 19.41 -20.84
N LEU A 85 -3.77 18.41 -21.69
CA LEU A 85 -2.41 17.88 -21.79
C LEU A 85 -1.46 18.91 -22.42
N LEU A 86 -1.89 19.65 -23.44
CA LEU A 86 -1.10 20.74 -24.01
C LEU A 86 -0.88 21.87 -22.99
N GLN A 87 -1.90 22.25 -22.25
CA GLN A 87 -1.78 23.25 -21.18
C GLN A 87 -0.78 22.80 -20.09
N VAL A 88 -0.83 21.52 -19.66
CA VAL A 88 0.14 20.98 -18.70
C VAL A 88 1.55 21.02 -19.28
N ARG A 89 1.72 20.60 -20.53
CA ARG A 89 3.02 20.60 -21.21
C ARG A 89 3.61 22.01 -21.25
N ASP A 90 2.84 22.98 -21.71
CA ASP A 90 3.31 24.36 -21.90
C ASP A 90 3.73 24.97 -20.55
N LYS A 91 2.93 24.79 -19.49
CA LYS A 91 3.29 25.22 -18.13
C LYS A 91 4.54 24.52 -17.55
N LEU A 92 4.80 23.28 -17.93
CA LEU A 92 6.02 22.59 -17.52
C LEU A 92 7.24 23.09 -18.28
N LEU A 93 7.10 23.38 -19.58
CA LEU A 93 8.18 23.85 -20.44
C LEU A 93 8.60 25.27 -20.14
N ASP A 94 7.64 26.16 -19.83
CA ASP A 94 7.90 27.55 -19.47
C ASP A 94 8.24 27.75 -17.97
N GLY A 95 8.11 26.70 -17.15
CA GLY A 95 8.40 26.72 -15.72
C GLY A 95 7.31 27.40 -14.86
N SER A 96 6.15 27.71 -15.42
CA SER A 96 5.02 28.37 -14.71
C SER A 96 4.12 27.37 -13.96
N HIS A 97 4.46 26.06 -13.98
CA HIS A 97 3.66 25.06 -13.29
C HIS A 97 3.82 25.18 -11.77
N GLU A 98 2.73 25.50 -11.09
CA GLU A 98 2.63 25.47 -9.63
C GLU A 98 1.68 24.38 -9.19
N LEU A 99 2.00 23.74 -8.06
CA LEU A 99 1.11 22.74 -7.46
C LEU A 99 -0.17 23.40 -6.96
N GLY A 100 -1.29 22.85 -7.37
CA GLY A 100 -2.59 23.29 -6.89
C GLY A 100 -2.85 22.92 -5.42
N PRO A 101 -3.91 23.48 -4.81
CA PRO A 101 -4.22 23.31 -3.40
C PRO A 101 -4.55 21.85 -3.06
N TYR A 102 -4.03 21.36 -1.94
CA TYR A 102 -4.33 20.05 -1.44
C TYR A 102 -5.72 19.94 -0.84
N ARG A 103 -6.45 18.87 -1.17
CA ARG A 103 -7.65 18.47 -0.45
C ARG A 103 -7.26 17.56 0.72
N LYS A 104 -7.48 18.03 1.94
CA LYS A 104 -7.17 17.30 3.19
C LYS A 104 -8.27 16.28 3.51
N LEU A 105 -7.89 15.02 3.75
CA LEU A 105 -8.79 13.94 4.08
C LEU A 105 -8.26 13.16 5.29
N TRP A 106 -9.07 13.02 6.35
CA TRP A 106 -8.74 12.15 7.47
C TRP A 106 -9.21 10.72 7.19
N VAL A 107 -8.25 9.79 7.13
CA VAL A 107 -8.52 8.35 7.00
C VAL A 107 -8.26 7.68 8.34
N SER A 108 -9.27 6.97 8.87
CA SER A 108 -9.19 6.40 10.23
C SER A 108 -8.82 4.92 10.29
N ILE A 109 -8.72 4.22 9.15
CA ILE A 109 -8.46 2.79 9.10
C ILE A 109 -7.20 2.50 8.28
N PRO A 110 -6.23 1.73 8.79
CA PRO A 110 -6.15 1.09 10.13
C PRO A 110 -5.73 2.02 11.26
N LYS A 111 -5.25 3.22 10.96
CA LYS A 111 -4.87 4.28 11.89
C LYS A 111 -5.31 5.62 11.32
N LYS A 112 -5.63 6.59 12.19
CA LYS A 112 -5.95 7.95 11.77
C LYS A 112 -4.72 8.59 11.12
N ARG A 113 -4.88 9.02 9.86
CA ARG A 113 -3.83 9.67 9.06
C ARG A 113 -4.44 10.83 8.28
N LEU A 114 -3.71 11.91 8.18
CA LEU A 114 -4.01 12.99 7.26
C LEU A 114 -3.50 12.59 5.87
N VAL A 115 -4.41 12.44 4.91
CA VAL A 115 -4.11 12.19 3.51
C VAL A 115 -4.36 13.47 2.73
N MET A 116 -3.40 13.85 1.91
CA MET A 116 -3.45 15.05 1.09
C MET A 116 -3.57 14.66 -0.38
N ALA A 117 -4.66 15.05 -1.01
CA ALA A 117 -4.94 14.72 -2.40
C ALA A 117 -4.74 15.95 -3.28
N LEU A 118 -3.87 15.83 -4.29
CA LEU A 118 -3.65 16.84 -5.31
C LEU A 118 -4.82 16.90 -6.31
N PRO A 119 -5.01 18.04 -6.98
CA PRO A 119 -5.80 18.16 -8.20
C PRO A 119 -5.38 17.13 -9.25
N TYR A 120 -6.29 16.82 -10.19
CA TYR A 120 -6.01 15.74 -11.15
C TYR A 120 -4.88 16.07 -12.12
N MET A 121 -4.73 17.33 -12.53
CA MET A 121 -3.62 17.79 -13.39
C MET A 121 -2.26 17.52 -12.74
N ASP A 122 -2.11 17.88 -11.46
CA ASP A 122 -0.84 17.64 -10.73
C ASP A 122 -0.52 16.17 -10.57
N ARG A 123 -1.55 15.32 -10.48
CA ARG A 123 -1.33 13.88 -10.49
C ARG A 123 -0.77 13.37 -11.82
N ILE A 124 -1.15 14.01 -12.96
CA ILE A 124 -0.58 13.68 -14.26
C ILE A 124 0.91 14.06 -14.30
N VAL A 125 1.25 15.27 -13.82
CA VAL A 125 2.65 15.70 -13.69
C VAL A 125 3.45 14.73 -12.84
N GLN A 126 2.95 14.34 -11.66
CA GLN A 126 3.62 13.36 -10.82
C GLN A 126 3.76 11.99 -11.49
N TRP A 127 2.78 11.55 -12.30
CA TRP A 127 2.88 10.32 -13.06
C TRP A 127 3.91 10.42 -14.19
N ALA A 128 3.99 11.54 -14.90
CA ALA A 128 4.98 11.77 -15.95
C ALA A 128 6.41 11.69 -15.40
N ILE A 129 6.65 12.33 -14.27
CA ILE A 129 7.93 12.26 -13.57
C ILE A 129 8.20 10.83 -13.06
N TYR A 130 7.24 10.23 -12.36
CA TYR A 130 7.37 8.90 -11.76
C TYR A 130 7.69 7.82 -12.80
N GLN A 131 6.95 7.77 -13.90
CA GLN A 131 7.13 6.73 -14.93
C GLN A 131 8.47 6.80 -15.62
N TYR A 132 9.14 7.96 -15.62
CA TYR A 132 10.47 8.15 -16.17
C TYR A 132 11.58 7.83 -15.17
N ILE A 133 11.52 8.42 -13.98
CA ILE A 133 12.63 8.32 -13.02
C ILE A 133 12.57 7.07 -12.14
N ASN A 134 11.37 6.57 -11.79
CA ASN A 134 11.25 5.43 -10.88
C ASN A 134 11.93 4.14 -11.40
N PRO A 135 11.87 3.75 -12.68
CA PRO A 135 12.57 2.56 -13.17
C PRO A 135 14.09 2.64 -13.01
N ILE A 136 14.67 3.84 -13.05
CA ILE A 136 16.11 4.07 -12.88
C ILE A 136 16.50 3.88 -11.41
N PHE A 137 15.76 4.51 -10.49
CA PHE A 137 16.01 4.36 -9.05
C PHE A 137 15.67 2.95 -8.55
N ASP A 138 14.65 2.29 -9.10
CA ASP A 138 14.26 0.93 -8.70
C ASP A 138 15.37 -0.09 -8.95
N LYS A 139 16.15 0.05 -10.04
CA LYS A 139 17.33 -0.79 -10.33
C LYS A 139 18.45 -0.63 -9.28
N MET A 140 18.50 0.49 -8.58
CA MET A 140 19.51 0.76 -7.54
C MET A 140 19.09 0.23 -6.16
N MET A 141 17.82 -0.12 -5.99
CA MET A 141 17.32 -0.61 -4.71
C MET A 141 17.72 -2.07 -4.50
N ILE A 142 18.00 -2.41 -3.25
CA ILE A 142 18.29 -3.79 -2.87
C ILE A 142 17.10 -4.71 -3.21
N GLU A 143 17.40 -6.01 -3.42
CA GLU A 143 16.37 -7.01 -3.72
C GLU A 143 15.32 -7.10 -2.60
N ASP A 144 15.70 -6.94 -1.35
CA ASP A 144 14.88 -7.17 -0.17
C ASP A 144 14.11 -5.92 0.33
N SER A 145 13.95 -4.90 -0.54
CA SER A 145 13.03 -3.78 -0.38
C SER A 145 11.75 -4.05 -1.18
N TYR A 146 10.58 -4.04 -0.51
CA TYR A 146 9.35 -4.61 -1.08
C TYR A 146 8.20 -3.63 -1.29
N ALA A 147 8.23 -2.45 -0.70
CA ALA A 147 7.11 -1.51 -0.78
C ALA A 147 7.10 -0.71 -2.08
N CYS A 148 5.92 -0.52 -2.69
CA CYS A 148 5.72 0.34 -3.88
C CYS A 148 6.64 0.03 -5.06
N ARG A 149 7.03 -1.22 -5.24
CA ARG A 149 7.85 -1.72 -6.35
C ARG A 149 7.07 -2.74 -7.17
N VAL A 150 7.29 -2.72 -8.50
CA VAL A 150 6.63 -3.67 -9.42
C VAL A 150 7.06 -5.10 -9.07
N HIS A 151 6.13 -6.05 -9.11
CA HIS A 151 6.32 -7.45 -8.75
C HIS A 151 6.80 -7.73 -7.32
N LYS A 152 6.80 -6.73 -6.43
CA LYS A 152 7.08 -6.87 -4.99
C LYS A 152 5.76 -6.84 -4.17
N GLY A 153 5.75 -6.29 -3.00
CA GLY A 153 4.55 -6.11 -2.18
C GLY A 153 4.61 -6.82 -0.83
N SER A 154 3.59 -6.58 0.01
CA SER A 154 3.55 -7.05 1.40
C SER A 154 3.59 -8.58 1.54
N HIS A 155 2.95 -9.30 0.63
CA HIS A 155 2.92 -10.76 0.66
C HIS A 155 4.29 -11.37 0.36
N LYS A 156 4.98 -10.87 -0.69
CA LYS A 156 6.34 -11.32 -1.01
C LYS A 156 7.33 -11.00 0.12
N ALA A 157 7.21 -9.82 0.74
CA ALA A 157 7.99 -9.46 1.92
C ALA A 157 7.78 -10.44 3.09
N ALA A 158 6.51 -10.78 3.40
CA ALA A 158 6.17 -11.72 4.45
C ALA A 158 6.68 -13.13 4.17
N HIS A 159 6.56 -13.63 2.94
CA HIS A 159 7.07 -14.94 2.53
C HIS A 159 8.60 -15.00 2.57
N LYS A 160 9.28 -13.96 2.10
CA LYS A 160 10.75 -13.88 2.18
C LYS A 160 11.23 -13.89 3.62
N LEU A 161 10.60 -13.11 4.49
CA LEU A 161 10.92 -13.10 5.90
C LEU A 161 10.68 -14.47 6.55
N GLN A 162 9.55 -15.13 6.27
CA GLN A 162 9.28 -16.49 6.77
C GLN A 162 10.31 -17.50 6.27
N TYR A 163 10.68 -17.42 5.00
CA TYR A 163 11.71 -18.27 4.42
C TYR A 163 13.02 -18.14 5.20
N TRP A 164 13.47 -16.93 5.47
CA TRP A 164 14.69 -16.71 6.25
C TRP A 164 14.54 -17.13 7.72
N MET A 165 13.41 -16.88 8.35
CA MET A 165 13.14 -17.39 9.70
C MET A 165 13.24 -18.91 9.77
N ARG A 166 12.75 -19.63 8.75
CA ARG A 166 12.91 -21.11 8.66
C ARG A 166 14.35 -21.54 8.44
N GLN A 167 15.10 -20.81 7.63
CA GLN A 167 16.51 -21.11 7.40
C GLN A 167 17.32 -20.99 8.69
N VAL A 168 17.14 -19.89 9.44
CA VAL A 168 17.89 -19.67 10.67
C VAL A 168 17.43 -20.57 11.82
N ASP A 169 16.15 -20.94 11.88
CA ASP A 169 15.59 -21.86 12.88
C ASP A 169 16.15 -23.29 12.76
N ARG A 170 16.65 -23.68 11.59
CA ARG A 170 17.29 -24.98 11.33
C ARG A 170 18.78 -25.00 11.65
N LYS A 171 19.41 -23.85 11.89
CA LYS A 171 20.82 -23.77 12.22
C LYS A 171 21.04 -24.16 13.67
N PRO A 172 22.12 -24.89 13.99
CA PRO A 172 22.43 -25.28 15.36
C PRO A 172 22.74 -24.09 16.26
N GLY A 173 22.47 -24.20 17.56
CA GLY A 173 22.72 -23.18 18.58
C GLY A 173 21.46 -22.76 19.34
N ASP A 174 21.60 -21.83 20.27
CA ASP A 174 20.55 -21.38 21.22
C ASP A 174 19.42 -20.58 20.60
N GLY A 175 19.33 -20.57 19.28
CA GLY A 175 18.31 -19.88 18.50
C GLY A 175 18.75 -18.50 18.02
N TRP A 176 18.02 -17.98 17.05
CA TRP A 176 18.26 -16.71 16.41
C TRP A 176 17.32 -15.64 16.95
N TYR A 177 17.72 -14.38 16.78
CA TYR A 177 16.95 -13.20 17.17
C TYR A 177 16.56 -12.39 15.95
N TYR A 178 15.52 -11.57 16.08
CA TYR A 178 15.22 -10.53 15.14
C TYR A 178 15.28 -9.15 15.81
N LEU A 179 15.80 -8.19 15.09
CA LEU A 179 15.68 -6.77 15.35
C LEU A 179 14.58 -6.22 14.44
N LYS A 180 13.52 -5.71 15.04
CA LYS A 180 12.49 -4.98 14.34
C LYS A 180 12.69 -3.48 14.59
N LEU A 181 12.92 -2.73 13.49
CA LEU A 181 13.03 -1.28 13.51
C LEU A 181 11.68 -0.66 13.13
N ASP A 182 11.31 0.42 13.79
CA ASP A 182 10.12 1.23 13.50
C ASP A 182 10.57 2.69 13.51
N ILE A 183 10.61 3.34 12.34
CA ILE A 183 11.02 4.74 12.21
C ILE A 183 9.90 5.64 12.69
N SER A 184 10.23 6.61 13.54
CA SER A 184 9.24 7.51 14.14
C SER A 184 8.67 8.46 13.11
N LYS A 185 7.35 8.33 12.82
CA LYS A 185 6.60 9.30 11.99
C LYS A 185 7.29 9.65 10.67
N PHE A 186 7.85 8.66 10.01
CA PHE A 186 8.73 8.77 8.84
C PHE A 186 8.27 9.83 7.82
N PHE A 187 7.03 9.74 7.30
CA PHE A 187 6.52 10.70 6.30
C PHE A 187 6.45 12.15 6.78
N TYR A 188 6.39 12.39 8.07
CA TYR A 188 6.37 13.74 8.66
C TYR A 188 7.75 14.27 8.99
N ARG A 189 8.80 13.45 8.81
CA ARG A 189 10.17 13.74 9.25
C ARG A 189 11.22 13.68 8.15
N VAL A 190 10.84 13.33 6.91
CA VAL A 190 11.79 13.34 5.78
C VAL A 190 12.32 14.75 5.59
N ASP A 191 13.62 14.89 5.68
CA ASP A 191 14.32 16.15 5.48
C ASP A 191 14.43 16.47 3.99
N HIS A 192 14.00 17.67 3.59
CA HIS A 192 13.93 18.07 2.19
C HIS A 192 15.31 18.27 1.58
N GLU A 193 16.27 18.83 2.31
CA GLU A 193 17.63 19.04 1.80
C GLU A 193 18.35 17.73 1.59
N VAL A 194 18.22 16.80 2.55
CA VAL A 194 18.77 15.44 2.43
C VAL A 194 18.16 14.72 1.23
N LEU A 195 16.83 14.80 1.05
CA LEU A 195 16.15 14.18 -0.09
C LEU A 195 16.66 14.76 -1.42
N LEU A 196 16.71 16.07 -1.54
CA LEU A 196 17.17 16.75 -2.77
C LEU A 196 18.65 16.45 -3.05
N ARG A 197 19.50 16.37 -2.03
CA ARG A 197 20.90 15.94 -2.14
C ARG A 197 21.00 14.51 -2.68
N ILE A 198 20.17 13.58 -2.19
CA ILE A 198 20.15 12.18 -2.68
C ILE A 198 19.70 12.12 -4.13
N LEU A 199 18.64 12.84 -4.50
CA LEU A 199 18.15 12.92 -5.89
C LEU A 199 19.20 13.52 -6.82
N GLY A 200 19.86 14.61 -6.43
CA GLY A 200 20.87 15.31 -7.20
C GLY A 200 22.15 14.50 -7.49
N ARG A 201 22.40 13.42 -6.74
CA ARG A 201 23.50 12.48 -7.07
C ARG A 201 23.24 11.71 -8.37
N LYS A 202 22.00 11.66 -8.86
CA LYS A 202 21.59 10.90 -10.05
C LYS A 202 20.89 11.73 -11.10
N ILE A 203 20.33 12.86 -10.74
CA ILE A 203 19.61 13.75 -11.64
C ILE A 203 20.44 15.02 -11.82
N THR A 204 21.01 15.18 -13.02
CA THR A 204 21.79 16.36 -13.43
C THR A 204 20.95 17.33 -14.28
N ASP A 205 19.82 16.90 -14.80
CA ASP A 205 18.86 17.75 -15.50
C ASP A 205 18.31 18.84 -14.58
N LYS A 206 18.72 20.08 -14.82
CA LYS A 206 18.40 21.22 -13.97
C LYS A 206 16.88 21.48 -13.90
N ARG A 207 16.18 21.47 -15.05
CA ARG A 207 14.73 21.72 -15.09
C ARG A 207 13.95 20.65 -14.32
N LEU A 208 14.33 19.39 -14.48
CA LEU A 208 13.75 18.30 -13.70
C LEU A 208 14.00 18.48 -12.20
N MET A 209 15.24 18.84 -11.80
CA MET A 209 15.57 19.07 -10.38
C MET A 209 14.83 20.27 -9.81
N ASP A 210 14.62 21.33 -10.57
CA ASP A 210 13.84 22.50 -10.13
C ASP A 210 12.36 22.15 -9.94
N CYS A 211 11.78 21.35 -10.85
CA CYS A 211 10.43 20.81 -10.67
C CYS A 211 10.32 19.89 -9.43
N LEU A 212 11.28 18.99 -9.23
CA LEU A 212 11.31 18.13 -8.05
C LEU A 212 11.47 18.94 -6.76
N ARG A 213 12.27 20.00 -6.76
CA ARG A 213 12.40 20.94 -5.63
C ARG A 213 11.06 21.63 -5.34
N GLY A 214 10.32 22.05 -6.37
CA GLY A 214 8.96 22.60 -6.23
C GLY A 214 7.98 21.61 -5.59
N ILE A 215 8.06 20.32 -5.98
CA ILE A 215 7.21 19.26 -5.42
C ILE A 215 7.59 18.95 -3.95
N VAL A 216 8.88 18.89 -3.63
CA VAL A 216 9.38 18.57 -2.28
C VAL A 216 9.12 19.73 -1.32
N ASN A 217 9.47 20.95 -1.71
CA ASN A 217 9.35 22.17 -0.92
C ASN A 217 7.99 22.85 -1.08
N SER A 218 6.93 22.09 -1.43
CA SER A 218 5.60 22.67 -1.66
C SER A 218 5.23 23.69 -0.57
N ARG A 219 5.24 24.99 -0.94
CA ARG A 219 4.91 26.09 -0.04
C ARG A 219 3.41 26.22 0.24
N ALA A 220 2.59 25.52 -0.52
CA ALA A 220 1.14 25.58 -0.37
C ALA A 220 0.65 25.08 1.00
N GLU A 221 1.31 24.05 1.55
CA GLU A 221 0.91 23.44 2.83
C GLU A 221 2.10 22.81 3.54
N PRO A 222 2.39 23.14 4.81
CA PRO A 222 3.38 22.44 5.60
C PRO A 222 2.90 21.03 5.94
N PHE A 223 3.79 20.05 5.92
CA PHE A 223 3.48 18.67 6.28
C PHE A 223 4.39 18.11 7.35
N GLY A 224 5.43 18.80 7.71
CA GLY A 224 6.39 18.42 8.73
C GLY A 224 5.85 18.53 10.15
N LEU A 225 6.35 17.69 11.03
CA LEU A 225 6.04 17.75 12.46
C LEU A 225 7.32 18.00 13.25
N PRO A 226 7.25 18.79 14.34
CA PRO A 226 8.32 18.87 15.31
C PRO A 226 8.67 17.50 15.89
N LYS A 227 9.91 17.32 16.34
CA LYS A 227 10.38 16.07 16.95
C LYS A 227 9.47 15.67 18.13
N GLY A 228 9.16 14.39 18.23
CA GLY A 228 8.32 13.83 19.28
C GLY A 228 6.81 14.07 19.15
N LYS A 229 6.35 15.09 18.41
CA LYS A 229 4.92 15.46 18.30
C LYS A 229 4.14 14.59 17.32
N SER A 230 2.84 14.44 17.53
CA SER A 230 1.91 13.76 16.60
C SER A 230 0.98 14.76 15.89
N PRO A 231 0.38 14.40 14.74
CA PRO A 231 -0.45 15.31 13.96
C PRO A 231 -1.64 15.93 14.73
N GLN A 232 -2.05 15.29 15.82
CA GLN A 232 -3.15 15.77 16.66
C GLN A 232 -2.69 16.73 17.77
N GLU A 233 -1.36 16.79 18.02
CA GLU A 233 -0.75 17.59 19.10
C GLU A 233 -0.17 18.91 18.59
N VAL A 234 -0.11 19.10 17.26
CA VAL A 234 0.51 20.27 16.63
C VAL A 234 -0.57 21.14 16.01
N PRO A 235 -0.72 22.40 16.46
CA PRO A 235 -1.62 23.38 15.84
C PRO A 235 -1.26 23.60 14.35
N PRO A 236 -2.22 23.99 13.49
CA PRO A 236 -1.97 24.16 12.04
C PRO A 236 -0.82 25.12 11.71
N GLY A 237 -0.62 26.17 12.49
CA GLY A 237 0.43 27.17 12.26
C GLY A 237 1.85 26.75 12.72
N GLU A 238 2.00 25.61 13.40
CA GLU A 238 3.27 25.12 13.92
C GLU A 238 3.83 23.93 13.11
N TRP A 239 3.23 23.61 11.97
CA TRP A 239 3.73 22.59 11.08
C TRP A 239 4.94 23.13 10.30
N LEU A 240 5.90 22.24 10.02
CA LEU A 240 7.18 22.60 9.43
C LEU A 240 7.14 22.46 7.91
N TYR A 241 7.79 23.38 7.20
CA TYR A 241 7.88 23.41 5.74
C TYR A 241 9.13 22.69 5.19
N GLU A 242 10.21 22.63 5.97
CA GLU A 242 11.52 22.10 5.57
C GLU A 242 11.63 20.59 5.74
N VAL A 243 10.62 19.96 6.34
CA VAL A 243 10.57 18.51 6.53
C VAL A 243 9.18 17.98 6.25
N GLY A 244 9.12 16.69 5.93
CA GLY A 244 7.87 15.97 5.75
C GLY A 244 7.42 15.87 4.30
N MET A 245 6.67 14.80 4.00
CA MET A 245 6.10 14.53 2.67
C MET A 245 4.62 14.22 2.78
N PRO A 246 3.77 14.82 1.93
CA PRO A 246 2.33 14.57 1.93
C PRO A 246 2.00 13.09 1.72
N ILE A 247 1.21 12.52 2.62
CA ILE A 247 0.67 11.16 2.45
C ILE A 247 -0.47 11.23 1.44
N GLY A 248 -0.32 10.55 0.31
CA GLY A 248 -1.31 10.53 -0.77
C GLY A 248 -0.72 10.83 -2.14
N ASN A 249 0.45 11.45 -2.21
CA ASN A 249 1.16 11.70 -3.45
C ASN A 249 1.92 10.47 -3.93
N LEU A 250 1.93 10.28 -5.25
CA LEU A 250 2.69 9.19 -5.88
C LEU A 250 4.20 9.38 -5.68
N THR A 251 4.68 10.59 -5.89
CA THR A 251 6.10 10.95 -5.71
C THR A 251 6.57 10.76 -4.28
N SER A 252 5.73 11.02 -3.26
CA SER A 252 6.09 10.79 -1.86
C SER A 252 6.43 9.32 -1.58
N GLN A 253 5.74 8.37 -2.23
CA GLN A 253 6.04 6.94 -2.07
C GLN A 253 7.39 6.55 -2.72
N MET A 254 7.69 7.13 -3.88
CA MET A 254 8.95 6.94 -4.57
C MET A 254 10.09 7.57 -3.77
N PHE A 255 9.94 8.81 -3.32
CA PHE A 255 10.91 9.51 -2.50
C PHE A 255 11.20 8.78 -1.19
N ALA A 256 10.17 8.23 -0.54
CA ALA A 256 10.31 7.42 0.65
C ALA A 256 11.23 6.21 0.43
N ASN A 257 11.08 5.53 -0.70
CA ASN A 257 11.95 4.40 -1.05
C ASN A 257 13.38 4.86 -1.39
N ILE A 258 13.53 5.95 -2.12
CA ILE A 258 14.85 6.53 -2.47
C ILE A 258 15.58 6.97 -1.21
N TYR A 259 14.90 7.64 -0.30
CA TYR A 259 15.45 8.13 0.96
C TYR A 259 15.95 6.99 1.86
N LEU A 260 15.13 5.97 2.06
CA LEU A 260 15.50 4.81 2.89
C LEU A 260 16.42 3.81 2.17
N ASN A 261 16.63 3.93 0.85
CA ASN A 261 17.63 3.14 0.17
C ASN A 261 19.05 3.47 0.66
N GLU A 262 19.32 4.68 1.16
CA GLU A 262 20.61 5.00 1.80
C GLU A 262 20.85 4.08 3.01
N LEU A 263 19.84 3.87 3.86
CA LEU A 263 19.93 2.92 4.96
C LEU A 263 20.08 1.47 4.46
N ASP A 264 19.33 1.09 3.40
CA ASP A 264 19.45 -0.25 2.81
C ASP A 264 20.88 -0.53 2.35
N GLN A 265 21.50 0.43 1.65
CA GLN A 265 22.89 0.33 1.16
C GLN A 265 23.87 0.28 2.34
N TYR A 266 23.68 1.11 3.37
CA TYR A 266 24.50 1.08 4.58
C TYR A 266 24.43 -0.30 5.27
N CYS A 267 23.23 -0.83 5.47
CA CYS A 267 23.04 -2.14 6.10
C CYS A 267 23.65 -3.27 5.26
N LYS A 268 23.51 -3.25 3.94
CA LYS A 268 24.01 -4.31 3.06
C LYS A 268 25.52 -4.23 2.82
N HIS A 269 26.05 -3.05 2.57
CA HIS A 269 27.44 -2.91 2.12
C HIS A 269 28.43 -2.54 3.24
N LYS A 270 28.02 -1.75 4.24
CA LYS A 270 28.88 -1.39 5.38
C LYS A 270 28.73 -2.37 6.53
N LEU A 271 27.50 -2.63 6.98
CA LEU A 271 27.25 -3.58 8.07
C LEU A 271 27.19 -5.04 7.60
N ARG A 272 27.21 -5.30 6.30
CA ARG A 272 27.18 -6.63 5.66
C ARG A 272 26.07 -7.55 6.19
N ILE A 273 24.90 -6.96 6.46
CA ILE A 273 23.74 -7.68 6.98
C ILE A 273 23.12 -8.55 5.88
N HIS A 274 23.16 -9.88 6.06
CA HIS A 274 22.58 -10.81 5.10
C HIS A 274 21.04 -10.84 5.17
N TYR A 275 20.48 -11.06 6.35
CA TYR A 275 19.03 -11.21 6.58
C TYR A 275 18.38 -9.88 6.89
N TYR A 276 18.02 -9.12 5.87
CA TYR A 276 17.43 -7.77 5.94
C TYR A 276 16.22 -7.67 5.04
N VAL A 277 15.04 -7.33 5.57
CA VAL A 277 13.81 -7.08 4.79
C VAL A 277 13.24 -5.73 5.16
N ARG A 278 12.92 -4.90 4.16
CA ARG A 278 12.24 -3.62 4.36
C ARG A 278 10.91 -3.55 3.60
N TYR A 279 9.90 -3.00 4.28
CA TYR A 279 8.64 -2.57 3.67
C TYR A 279 8.31 -1.15 4.14
N MET A 280 8.63 -0.12 3.35
CA MET A 280 8.65 1.30 3.77
C MET A 280 9.53 1.48 5.01
N ASP A 281 8.94 2.03 6.07
CA ASP A 281 9.53 2.28 7.38
C ASP A 281 9.57 1.06 8.32
N ASP A 282 8.96 -0.06 7.93
CA ASP A 282 8.94 -1.31 8.70
C ASP A 282 10.11 -2.22 8.24
N ILE A 283 11.13 -2.37 9.09
CA ILE A 283 12.38 -3.08 8.76
C ILE A 283 12.58 -4.23 9.74
N VAL A 284 13.03 -5.38 9.23
CA VAL A 284 13.38 -6.56 10.04
C VAL A 284 14.75 -7.07 9.65
N ILE A 285 15.58 -7.29 10.66
CA ILE A 285 16.94 -7.89 10.56
C ILE A 285 16.98 -9.14 11.42
N LEU A 286 17.60 -10.23 10.92
CA LEU A 286 17.86 -11.42 11.75
C LEU A 286 19.36 -11.49 12.05
N GLY A 287 19.69 -11.84 13.32
CA GLY A 287 21.05 -12.00 13.81
C GLY A 287 21.16 -13.22 14.72
N LYS A 288 22.37 -13.72 14.88
CA LYS A 288 22.66 -14.94 15.65
C LYS A 288 22.53 -14.70 17.16
N THR A 289 22.95 -13.52 17.63
CA THR A 289 22.91 -13.18 19.04
C THR A 289 22.17 -11.87 19.28
N LYS A 290 21.75 -11.66 20.52
CA LYS A 290 21.12 -10.40 20.94
C LYS A 290 22.15 -9.26 20.96
N GLU A 291 23.38 -9.56 21.30
CA GLU A 291 24.51 -8.62 21.38
C GLU A 291 24.87 -8.10 19.99
N GLU A 292 25.01 -8.98 19.00
CA GLU A 292 25.19 -8.63 17.59
C GLU A 292 24.11 -7.62 17.13
N LEU A 293 22.85 -7.91 17.42
CA LEU A 293 21.75 -7.06 17.01
C LEU A 293 21.68 -5.75 17.81
N LYS A 294 22.20 -5.67 19.02
CA LYS A 294 22.36 -4.40 19.75
C LYS A 294 23.39 -3.51 19.07
N THR A 295 24.54 -4.06 18.67
CA THR A 295 25.57 -3.32 17.93
C THR A 295 25.03 -2.80 16.59
N VAL A 296 24.29 -3.64 15.86
CA VAL A 296 23.61 -3.24 14.63
C VAL A 296 22.59 -2.12 14.91
N LEU A 297 21.82 -2.22 15.99
CA LEU A 297 20.83 -1.20 16.36
C LEU A 297 21.49 0.16 16.62
N GLU A 298 22.58 0.21 17.36
CA GLU A 298 23.31 1.48 17.63
C GLU A 298 23.90 2.06 16.34
N SER A 299 24.49 1.23 15.46
CA SER A 299 25.01 1.68 14.16
C SER A 299 23.90 2.24 13.27
N VAL A 300 22.76 1.58 13.22
CA VAL A 300 21.58 2.04 12.45
C VAL A 300 21.00 3.32 13.05
N ARG A 301 20.95 3.45 14.38
CA ARG A 301 20.48 4.64 15.07
C ARG A 301 21.34 5.84 14.75
N HIS A 302 22.65 5.69 14.83
CA HIS A 302 23.62 6.71 14.48
C HIS A 302 23.47 7.15 13.01
N PHE A 303 23.43 6.20 12.08
CA PHE A 303 23.22 6.49 10.65
C PHE A 303 21.91 7.24 10.37
N LEU A 304 20.81 6.82 10.99
CA LEU A 304 19.51 7.47 10.82
C LEU A 304 19.53 8.91 11.37
N SER A 305 20.19 9.14 12.51
CA SER A 305 20.31 10.48 13.11
C SER A 305 21.18 11.42 12.28
N GLU A 306 22.40 10.99 11.93
CA GLU A 306 23.40 11.86 11.31
C GLU A 306 23.18 12.04 9.81
N GLU A 307 22.83 10.97 9.09
CA GLU A 307 22.77 11.01 7.63
C GLU A 307 21.35 11.29 7.09
N LEU A 308 20.33 10.87 7.83
CA LEU A 308 18.93 10.93 7.37
C LEU A 308 18.03 11.77 8.28
N HIS A 309 18.55 12.38 9.35
CA HIS A 309 17.80 13.20 10.32
C HIS A 309 16.52 12.52 10.84
N LEU A 310 16.55 11.18 10.95
CA LEU A 310 15.43 10.34 11.39
C LEU A 310 15.68 9.70 12.75
N GLU A 311 14.59 9.34 13.46
CA GLU A 311 14.65 8.72 14.77
C GLU A 311 13.89 7.40 14.79
N LEU A 312 14.37 6.45 15.60
CA LEU A 312 13.67 5.21 15.87
C LEU A 312 12.58 5.40 16.93
N ASN A 313 11.45 4.69 16.74
CA ASN A 313 10.34 4.66 17.67
C ASN A 313 10.65 3.70 18.85
N LYS A 314 10.01 3.95 20.01
CA LYS A 314 10.04 3.07 21.19
C LYS A 314 9.54 1.63 20.94
N LYS A 315 8.91 1.37 19.78
CA LYS A 315 8.49 0.02 19.34
C LYS A 315 9.61 -0.81 18.76
N THR A 316 10.77 -0.22 18.48
CA THR A 316 11.98 -0.94 18.08
C THR A 316 12.33 -1.97 19.14
N CYS A 317 12.52 -3.22 18.73
CA CYS A 317 12.75 -4.31 19.69
C CYS A 317 13.59 -5.44 19.11
N ILE A 318 14.33 -6.11 20.00
CA ILE A 318 15.05 -7.36 19.72
C ILE A 318 14.33 -8.49 20.45
N ARG A 319 13.97 -9.56 19.73
CA ARG A 319 13.29 -10.73 20.31
C ARG A 319 13.73 -12.03 19.63
N PRO A 320 13.60 -13.21 20.30
CA PRO A 320 13.88 -14.49 19.66
C PRO A 320 12.96 -14.77 18.46
N VAL A 321 13.52 -15.32 17.38
CA VAL A 321 12.78 -15.70 16.15
C VAL A 321 11.63 -16.65 16.47
N ARG A 322 11.80 -17.58 17.43
CA ARG A 322 10.76 -18.53 17.88
C ARG A 322 9.47 -17.86 18.36
N CYS A 323 9.55 -16.61 18.86
CA CYS A 323 8.37 -15.87 19.29
C CYS A 323 7.50 -15.44 18.11
N GLY A 324 8.01 -15.46 16.88
CA GLY A 324 7.36 -14.85 15.72
C GLY A 324 7.22 -13.34 15.86
N LEU A 325 6.88 -12.65 14.76
CA LEU A 325 6.74 -11.20 14.75
C LEU A 325 5.54 -10.73 13.92
N GLU A 326 5.13 -9.50 14.16
CA GLU A 326 4.17 -8.81 13.31
C GLU A 326 4.91 -7.96 12.28
N PHE A 327 4.64 -8.20 11.00
CA PHE A 327 5.19 -7.47 9.87
C PHE A 327 4.14 -7.32 8.77
N VAL A 328 4.05 -6.16 8.13
CA VAL A 328 3.09 -5.84 7.06
C VAL A 328 1.63 -6.24 7.33
N GLY A 329 1.21 -6.13 8.59
CA GLY A 329 -0.16 -6.50 8.99
C GLY A 329 -0.41 -8.00 9.21
N LEU A 330 0.64 -8.83 9.12
CA LEU A 330 0.62 -10.26 9.32
C LEU A 330 1.40 -10.66 10.58
N ARG A 331 1.04 -11.79 11.19
CA ARG A 331 1.81 -12.47 12.24
C ARG A 331 2.59 -13.61 11.60
N ILE A 332 3.91 -13.48 11.54
CA ILE A 332 4.81 -14.43 10.89
C ILE A 332 5.52 -15.25 11.95
N THR A 333 5.50 -16.56 11.77
CA THR A 333 6.28 -17.54 12.55
C THR A 333 6.99 -18.47 11.58
N THR A 334 7.94 -19.26 12.05
CA THR A 334 8.61 -20.28 11.24
C THR A 334 7.61 -21.28 10.64
N LYS A 335 6.54 -21.60 11.36
CA LYS A 335 5.52 -22.59 10.93
C LYS A 335 4.44 -21.98 10.02
N ARG A 336 3.94 -20.78 10.32
CA ARG A 336 2.71 -20.22 9.70
C ARG A 336 2.78 -18.71 9.54
N ILE A 337 2.10 -18.21 8.51
CA ILE A 337 1.72 -16.80 8.34
C ILE A 337 0.24 -16.68 8.70
N LYS A 338 -0.12 -15.82 9.65
CA LYS A 338 -1.50 -15.56 10.08
C LYS A 338 -1.84 -14.08 9.94
N LEU A 339 -3.12 -13.78 9.83
CA LEU A 339 -3.58 -12.40 9.99
C LEU A 339 -3.32 -11.91 11.41
N ARG A 340 -3.00 -10.62 11.56
CA ARG A 340 -2.94 -9.95 12.86
C ARG A 340 -4.31 -10.05 13.58
N LYS A 341 -4.31 -10.15 14.92
CA LYS A 341 -5.54 -10.25 15.72
C LYS A 341 -6.55 -9.15 15.40
N SER A 342 -6.07 -7.90 15.31
CA SER A 342 -6.93 -6.75 14.95
C SER A 342 -7.54 -6.86 13.56
N THR A 343 -6.80 -7.33 12.56
CA THR A 343 -7.30 -7.58 11.20
C THR A 343 -8.35 -8.69 11.20
N THR A 344 -8.10 -9.78 11.93
CA THR A 344 -9.07 -10.88 12.08
C THR A 344 -10.37 -10.42 12.72
N MET A 345 -10.29 -9.59 13.78
CA MET A 345 -11.49 -9.05 14.44
C MET A 345 -12.26 -8.11 13.51
N ARG A 346 -11.56 -7.26 12.77
CA ARG A 346 -12.18 -6.37 11.78
C ARG A 346 -12.92 -7.16 10.70
N ILE A 347 -12.27 -8.17 10.11
CA ILE A 347 -12.91 -9.03 9.08
C ILE A 347 -14.19 -9.67 9.63
N LYS A 348 -14.15 -10.21 10.85
CA LYS A 348 -15.35 -10.80 11.46
C LYS A 348 -16.49 -9.80 11.65
N LYS A 349 -16.17 -8.62 12.18
CA LYS A 349 -17.17 -7.55 12.40
C LYS A 349 -17.78 -7.08 11.07
N GLU A 350 -16.93 -6.85 10.06
CA GLU A 350 -17.34 -6.39 8.74
C GLU A 350 -18.19 -7.46 8.02
N PHE A 351 -17.75 -8.73 8.06
CA PHE A 351 -18.47 -9.85 7.46
C PHE A 351 -19.84 -10.05 8.12
N LYS A 352 -19.94 -10.00 9.45
CA LYS A 352 -21.20 -10.06 10.16
C LYS A 352 -22.15 -8.93 9.70
N GLY A 353 -21.65 -7.68 9.65
CA GLY A 353 -22.45 -6.54 9.20
C GLY A 353 -22.92 -6.66 7.75
N ILE A 354 -22.13 -7.29 6.86
CA ILE A 354 -22.53 -7.59 5.49
C ILE A 354 -23.65 -8.64 5.48
N CYS A 355 -23.52 -9.72 6.26
CA CYS A 355 -24.51 -10.76 6.40
C CYS A 355 -25.83 -10.24 6.98
N ASP A 356 -25.77 -9.42 8.04
CA ASP A 356 -26.96 -8.80 8.65
C ASP A 356 -27.74 -7.93 7.64
N LYS A 357 -27.00 -7.11 6.85
CA LYS A 357 -27.63 -6.29 5.79
C LYS A 357 -28.26 -7.13 4.68
N TYR A 358 -27.65 -8.25 4.35
CA TYR A 358 -28.19 -9.19 3.35
C TYR A 358 -29.45 -9.91 3.86
N SER A 359 -29.43 -10.40 5.09
CA SER A 359 -30.60 -11.05 5.70
C SER A 359 -31.79 -10.10 5.94
N ASP A 360 -31.52 -8.80 6.13
CA ASP A 360 -32.55 -7.78 6.27
C ASP A 360 -33.05 -7.20 4.92
N GLY A 361 -32.55 -7.71 3.77
CA GLY A 361 -32.95 -7.25 2.44
C GLY A 361 -32.32 -5.89 2.04
N ARG A 362 -31.47 -5.29 2.89
CA ARG A 362 -30.79 -4.00 2.63
C ARG A 362 -29.60 -4.11 1.68
N LEU A 363 -29.25 -5.32 1.25
CA LEU A 363 -28.17 -5.61 0.33
C LEU A 363 -28.62 -6.69 -0.65
N ASN A 364 -28.51 -6.44 -1.96
CA ASN A 364 -28.80 -7.45 -2.98
C ASN A 364 -27.69 -8.50 -3.07
N LYS A 365 -27.94 -9.60 -3.78
CA LYS A 365 -27.02 -10.75 -3.91
C LYS A 365 -25.68 -10.34 -4.53
N GLU A 366 -25.68 -9.57 -5.60
CA GLU A 366 -24.46 -9.14 -6.30
C GLU A 366 -23.57 -8.27 -5.41
N ALA A 367 -24.16 -7.29 -4.71
CA ALA A 367 -23.41 -6.42 -3.80
C ALA A 367 -22.89 -7.19 -2.59
N PHE A 368 -23.62 -8.21 -2.12
CA PHE A 368 -23.18 -9.13 -1.09
C PHE A 368 -21.94 -9.92 -1.56
N GLU A 369 -22.01 -10.58 -2.71
CA GLU A 369 -20.93 -11.37 -3.27
C GLU A 369 -19.66 -10.55 -3.52
N ARG A 370 -19.79 -9.34 -4.09
CA ARG A 370 -18.66 -8.41 -4.29
C ARG A 370 -17.95 -8.06 -2.97
N ARG A 371 -18.70 -7.76 -1.91
CA ARG A 371 -18.14 -7.43 -0.60
C ARG A 371 -17.46 -8.63 0.05
N VAL A 372 -18.06 -9.81 -0.06
CA VAL A 372 -17.48 -11.06 0.43
C VAL A 372 -16.21 -11.40 -0.33
N ALA A 373 -16.17 -11.24 -1.66
CA ALA A 373 -14.97 -11.45 -2.48
C ALA A 373 -13.81 -10.54 -2.04
N SER A 374 -14.10 -9.26 -1.75
CA SER A 374 -13.09 -8.33 -1.22
C SER A 374 -12.47 -8.82 0.10
N LEU A 375 -13.29 -9.32 1.02
CA LEU A 375 -12.80 -9.89 2.30
C LEU A 375 -12.01 -11.18 2.10
N LYS A 376 -12.42 -12.04 1.13
CA LYS A 376 -11.67 -13.24 0.75
C LYS A 376 -10.25 -12.89 0.29
N GLY A 377 -10.09 -11.85 -0.53
CA GLY A 377 -8.79 -11.37 -1.00
C GLY A 377 -7.80 -11.08 0.15
N LEU A 378 -8.28 -10.54 1.27
CA LEU A 378 -7.45 -10.30 2.46
C LEU A 378 -6.97 -11.59 3.15
N MET A 379 -7.62 -12.71 2.89
CA MET A 379 -7.36 -13.99 3.58
C MET A 379 -6.51 -14.97 2.77
N ILE A 380 -6.29 -14.74 1.48
CA ILE A 380 -5.62 -15.69 0.57
C ILE A 380 -4.18 -15.98 1.01
N HIS A 381 -3.45 -14.96 1.46
CA HIS A 381 -2.02 -15.07 1.76
C HIS A 381 -1.69 -15.40 3.23
N ALA A 382 -2.67 -15.91 3.99
CA ALA A 382 -2.49 -16.27 5.39
C ALA A 382 -3.23 -17.58 5.73
N ASP A 383 -2.75 -18.28 6.76
CA ASP A 383 -3.47 -19.44 7.32
C ASP A 383 -4.75 -18.95 8.03
N THR A 384 -5.84 -19.08 7.33
CA THR A 384 -7.17 -18.57 7.73
C THR A 384 -8.22 -19.67 7.87
N ARG A 385 -7.87 -20.97 7.89
CA ARG A 385 -8.82 -22.09 7.97
C ARG A 385 -9.85 -21.87 9.08
N LYS A 386 -9.44 -21.73 10.32
CA LYS A 386 -10.37 -21.49 11.46
C LYS A 386 -11.20 -20.21 11.34
N LEU A 387 -10.70 -19.20 10.62
CA LEU A 387 -11.47 -17.98 10.35
C LEU A 387 -12.56 -18.24 9.31
N LYS A 388 -12.22 -18.96 8.23
CA LYS A 388 -13.18 -19.35 7.18
C LYS A 388 -14.34 -20.15 7.78
N ASP A 389 -14.06 -21.15 8.64
CA ASP A 389 -15.09 -21.95 9.29
C ASP A 389 -16.06 -21.09 10.11
N ARG A 390 -15.53 -20.13 10.88
CA ARG A 390 -16.37 -19.21 11.66
C ARG A 390 -17.20 -18.26 10.78
N LEU A 391 -16.63 -17.78 9.67
CA LEU A 391 -17.35 -16.93 8.72
C LEU A 391 -18.46 -17.73 8.01
N ASN A 392 -18.21 -18.99 7.66
CA ASN A 392 -19.25 -19.88 7.13
C ASN A 392 -20.41 -20.04 8.11
N GLY A 393 -20.16 -20.26 9.38
CA GLY A 393 -21.22 -20.34 10.39
C GLY A 393 -22.04 -19.04 10.53
N ILE A 394 -21.42 -17.88 10.35
CA ILE A 394 -22.14 -16.59 10.32
C ILE A 394 -23.00 -16.49 9.05
N TYR A 395 -22.46 -16.89 7.92
CA TYR A 395 -23.17 -16.88 6.64
C TYR A 395 -24.41 -17.78 6.65
N LEU A 396 -24.26 -19.04 7.10
CA LEU A 396 -25.38 -19.99 7.15
C LEU A 396 -26.52 -19.48 8.01
N ARG A 397 -26.23 -18.90 9.17
CA ARG A 397 -27.25 -18.26 10.03
C ARG A 397 -27.97 -17.08 9.35
N ALA A 398 -27.23 -16.28 8.55
CA ALA A 398 -27.83 -15.16 7.84
C ALA A 398 -28.76 -15.61 6.69
N ILE A 399 -28.41 -16.71 6.01
CA ILE A 399 -29.28 -17.30 4.97
C ILE A 399 -30.53 -17.87 5.59
N ALA A 400 -30.44 -18.66 6.67
CA ALA A 400 -31.59 -19.19 7.37
C ALA A 400 -32.58 -18.07 7.79
N LYS A 401 -32.03 -17.02 8.44
CA LYS A 401 -32.84 -15.85 8.84
C LYS A 401 -33.52 -15.15 7.65
N LYS A 402 -32.85 -15.10 6.49
CA LYS A 402 -33.43 -14.50 5.28
C LYS A 402 -34.58 -15.35 4.75
N GLN A 403 -34.43 -16.69 4.70
CA GLN A 403 -35.44 -17.63 4.27
C GLN A 403 -36.69 -17.60 5.17
N GLU A 404 -36.48 -17.55 6.50
CA GLU A 404 -37.56 -17.38 7.46
C GLU A 404 -38.40 -16.12 7.20
N LYS A 405 -37.74 -14.98 7.02
CA LYS A 405 -38.39 -13.70 6.71
C LYS A 405 -39.12 -13.70 5.36
N GLU A 406 -38.60 -14.39 4.36
CA GLU A 406 -39.25 -14.54 3.06
C GLU A 406 -40.44 -15.49 3.14
N GLY A 407 -40.37 -16.55 3.97
CA GLY A 407 -41.47 -17.45 4.28
C GLY A 407 -42.64 -16.70 4.96
N GLN A 408 -42.33 -15.97 6.05
CA GLN A 408 -43.34 -15.17 6.79
C GLN A 408 -44.03 -14.15 5.88
N LYS A 409 -43.32 -13.44 5.03
CA LYS A 409 -43.90 -12.49 4.08
C LYS A 409 -44.85 -13.15 3.06
N ARG A 410 -44.58 -14.39 2.68
CA ARG A 410 -45.48 -15.16 1.78
C ARG A 410 -46.71 -15.62 2.48
N GLU A 411 -46.65 -15.98 3.75
CA GLU A 411 -47.80 -16.34 4.59
C GLU A 411 -48.71 -15.13 4.87
N ASP A 412 -48.11 -14.00 5.29
CA ASP A 412 -48.87 -12.76 5.52
C ASP A 412 -49.51 -12.23 4.23
N GLY A 413 -48.83 -12.35 3.07
CA GLY A 413 -49.40 -11.98 1.77
C GLY A 413 -50.55 -12.91 1.28
N ARG A 414 -50.61 -14.15 1.76
CA ARG A 414 -51.74 -15.05 1.46
C ARG A 414 -52.99 -14.73 2.29
N TYR A 415 -52.84 -14.28 3.54
CA TYR A 415 -53.94 -13.87 4.39
C TYR A 415 -54.59 -12.54 4.00
N SER A 416 -53.82 -11.64 3.36
CA SER A 416 -54.35 -10.35 2.88
C SER A 416 -55.08 -10.42 1.53
N GLY A 417 -55.01 -11.57 0.82
CA GLY A 417 -55.65 -11.76 -0.50
C GLY A 417 -57.02 -12.47 -0.47
N THR A 418 -57.53 -12.92 0.71
CA THR A 418 -58.81 -13.68 0.80
C THR A 418 -59.97 -12.90 1.39
N GLY A 419 -59.84 -11.57 1.55
CA GLY A 419 -60.90 -10.70 2.11
C GLY A 419 -61.50 -9.73 1.09
N GLY A 420 -62.04 -10.25 -0.03
CA GLY A 420 -62.65 -9.36 -1.03
C GLY A 420 -63.42 -10.07 -2.12
N GLN A 421 -64.41 -10.90 -1.72
CA GLN A 421 -65.51 -11.28 -2.59
C GLN A 421 -66.67 -11.81 -1.73
N SER A 422 -67.53 -10.91 -1.31
CA SER A 422 -68.94 -11.15 -1.05
C SER A 422 -69.63 -9.80 -0.87
N GLU A 423 -70.21 -9.26 -1.91
CA GLU A 423 -71.56 -8.78 -2.06
C GLU A 423 -71.76 -8.11 -3.44
#